data_3b7a63636415f4c175dd63d430028c05
#
_entry.id   3b7a63636415f4c175dd63d430028c05
#
_cell.length_a   1.000
_cell.length_b   1.000
_cell.length_c   1.000
_cell.angle_alpha   90.00
_cell.angle_beta   90.00
_cell.angle_gamma   90.00
#
_symmetry.space_group_name_H-M   'P 1'
#
loop_
_entity.id
_entity.type
_entity.pdbx_description
1 polymer ?
#
loop_
_entity_poly.entity_id
_entity_poly.type
_entity_poly.pdbx_seq_one_letter_code
_entity_poly.pdbx_strand_id
1 'polypeptide(L)'
;MNILRENKSFRALAISAFFNKLGSSMYNLVFVSFAATMPNNKLAVAIANIIVLIPVFFTLFIGIKADETKLKRRWLILLGFVQSILFILVGLLTQTTTWLAFSIICLINIVSDIISDYRGGLELPIFQHTVKQENLIEAHSVNQFISYVCNFSGQALGVYVLTISNDNFGLVAVFNALSFFASSFILIKYKKFLLHTNVEIYQKSFVLKIKETYLGLKEVFQKSEKTNFTLMLLSILLINALGSGFSAIYNISFLKVPLLGLTFSQSVFILQIIMILFSIIGTISPHDYFSKLRLISIIFLDSIIIFAISLNNSLGGPQVLSMLGLAFLFYLSGKINPKINSLLMSSLPSDLLARSGALLSLLFMLAMPIGNIIFTIFSLFAIQSAWLLYSICAFVVLLLTFKLTNEKK
;
A
#
# COMPACT_ATOMS: atom_id res chain seq x y z
N MET A 1 -16.40 -19.41 5.42
CA MET A 1 -16.65 -18.63 4.17
C MET A 1 -18.08 -18.83 3.65
N ASN A 2 -19.06 -18.74 4.56
CA ASN A 2 -20.47 -18.94 4.19
C ASN A 2 -21.03 -17.74 3.41
N ILE A 3 -20.58 -16.53 3.70
CA ILE A 3 -21.07 -15.31 3.08
C ILE A 3 -20.93 -15.30 1.54
N LEU A 4 -19.86 -15.89 0.99
CA LEU A 4 -19.68 -16.00 -0.48
C LEU A 4 -20.72 -16.91 -1.14
N ARG A 5 -21.27 -17.87 -0.42
CA ARG A 5 -22.31 -18.80 -0.93
C ARG A 5 -23.69 -18.18 -0.79
N GLU A 6 -23.97 -17.50 0.30
CA GLU A 6 -25.30 -17.00 0.66
C GLU A 6 -25.62 -15.65 0.04
N ASN A 7 -24.63 -14.75 -0.07
CA ASN A 7 -24.82 -13.38 -0.53
C ASN A 7 -24.33 -13.18 -1.98
N LYS A 8 -25.26 -13.15 -2.94
CA LYS A 8 -24.97 -12.98 -4.37
C LYS A 8 -24.31 -11.61 -4.68
N SER A 9 -24.69 -10.55 -3.96
CA SER A 9 -24.11 -9.21 -4.14
C SER A 9 -22.65 -9.18 -3.67
N PHE A 10 -22.40 -9.67 -2.45
CA PHE A 10 -21.05 -9.75 -1.91
C PHE A 10 -20.16 -10.64 -2.77
N ARG A 11 -20.65 -11.79 -3.22
CA ARG A 11 -19.91 -12.68 -4.13
C ARG A 11 -19.50 -11.97 -5.41
N ALA A 12 -20.40 -11.20 -6.02
CA ALA A 12 -20.11 -10.44 -7.24
C ALA A 12 -19.02 -9.38 -7.01
N LEU A 13 -19.10 -8.63 -5.91
CA LEU A 13 -18.08 -7.64 -5.52
C LEU A 13 -16.74 -8.31 -5.24
N ALA A 14 -16.72 -9.41 -4.48
CA ALA A 14 -15.51 -10.14 -4.14
C ALA A 14 -14.78 -10.71 -5.39
N ILE A 15 -15.52 -11.32 -6.33
CA ILE A 15 -14.95 -11.84 -7.58
C ILE A 15 -14.48 -10.68 -8.47
N SER A 16 -15.25 -9.61 -8.56
CA SER A 16 -14.83 -8.39 -9.29
C SER A 16 -13.56 -7.80 -8.71
N ALA A 17 -13.47 -7.67 -7.38
CA ALA A 17 -12.30 -7.19 -6.67
C ALA A 17 -11.08 -8.11 -6.88
N PHE A 18 -11.28 -9.45 -6.92
CA PHE A 18 -10.22 -10.40 -7.20
C PHE A 18 -9.57 -10.13 -8.57
N PHE A 19 -10.36 -10.05 -9.66
CA PHE A 19 -9.82 -9.78 -10.99
C PHE A 19 -9.16 -8.40 -11.07
N ASN A 20 -9.81 -7.38 -10.51
CA ASN A 20 -9.26 -6.02 -10.49
C ASN A 20 -7.90 -5.96 -9.79
N LYS A 21 -7.81 -6.50 -8.56
CA LYS A 21 -6.58 -6.48 -7.76
C LYS A 21 -5.48 -7.36 -8.33
N LEU A 22 -5.84 -8.53 -8.88
CA LEU A 22 -4.87 -9.43 -9.51
C LEU A 22 -4.17 -8.76 -10.70
N GLY A 23 -4.95 -8.16 -11.61
CA GLY A 23 -4.42 -7.47 -12.77
C GLY A 23 -3.57 -6.25 -12.38
N SER A 24 -4.07 -5.41 -11.48
CA SER A 24 -3.32 -4.24 -11.00
C SER A 24 -2.01 -4.65 -10.32
N SER A 25 -2.02 -5.67 -9.45
CA SER A 25 -0.80 -6.13 -8.78
C SER A 25 0.23 -6.71 -9.76
N MET A 26 -0.25 -7.44 -10.78
CA MET A 26 0.59 -7.96 -11.85
C MET A 26 1.27 -6.83 -12.63
N TYR A 27 0.54 -5.79 -12.97
CA TYR A 27 1.04 -4.69 -13.78
C TYR A 27 1.93 -3.72 -12.99
N ASN A 28 1.66 -3.44 -11.72
CA ASN A 28 2.43 -2.46 -10.93
C ASN A 28 3.93 -2.80 -10.88
N LEU A 29 4.29 -4.08 -10.69
CA LEU A 29 5.69 -4.50 -10.73
C LEU A 29 6.25 -4.40 -12.16
N VAL A 30 5.45 -4.80 -13.15
CA VAL A 30 5.84 -4.80 -14.56
C VAL A 30 6.06 -3.37 -15.08
N PHE A 31 5.31 -2.39 -14.60
CA PHE A 31 5.50 -0.98 -14.94
C PHE A 31 6.89 -0.47 -14.50
N VAL A 32 7.33 -0.80 -13.27
CA VAL A 32 8.67 -0.44 -12.80
C VAL A 32 9.75 -1.18 -13.62
N SER A 33 9.47 -2.43 -14.01
CA SER A 33 10.37 -3.20 -14.86
C SER A 33 10.47 -2.62 -16.28
N PHE A 34 9.36 -2.14 -16.85
CA PHE A 34 9.36 -1.41 -18.13
C PHE A 34 10.17 -0.12 -18.03
N ALA A 35 10.04 0.64 -16.96
CA ALA A 35 10.85 1.83 -16.72
C ALA A 35 12.36 1.52 -16.71
N ALA A 36 12.76 0.33 -16.26
CA ALA A 36 14.17 -0.10 -16.29
C ALA A 36 14.72 -0.35 -17.67
N THR A 37 13.87 -0.55 -18.69
CA THR A 37 14.29 -0.72 -20.11
C THR A 37 14.45 0.60 -20.88
N MET A 38 14.06 1.73 -20.29
CA MET A 38 14.14 3.03 -20.92
C MET A 38 15.59 3.50 -21.13
N PRO A 39 15.87 4.36 -22.14
CA PRO A 39 17.21 4.85 -22.44
C PRO A 39 17.92 5.51 -21.24
N ASN A 40 17.19 6.24 -20.40
CA ASN A 40 17.68 6.74 -19.09
C ASN A 40 16.92 6.00 -17.99
N ASN A 41 17.26 4.73 -17.79
CA ASN A 41 16.55 3.84 -16.88
C ASN A 41 16.50 4.35 -15.44
N LYS A 42 17.57 4.96 -14.94
CA LYS A 42 17.64 5.53 -13.60
C LYS A 42 16.56 6.61 -13.38
N LEU A 43 16.42 7.53 -14.33
CA LEU A 43 15.39 8.57 -14.28
C LEU A 43 13.99 7.98 -14.45
N ALA A 44 13.82 7.04 -15.39
CA ALA A 44 12.53 6.41 -15.64
C ALA A 44 12.02 5.61 -14.42
N VAL A 45 12.88 4.83 -13.76
CA VAL A 45 12.54 4.10 -12.53
C VAL A 45 12.22 5.07 -11.38
N ALA A 46 12.95 6.18 -11.28
CA ALA A 46 12.64 7.21 -10.27
C ALA A 46 11.26 7.84 -10.53
N ILE A 47 10.94 8.15 -11.78
CA ILE A 47 9.61 8.66 -12.17
C ILE A 47 8.55 7.61 -11.87
N ALA A 48 8.76 6.34 -12.21
CA ALA A 48 7.83 5.25 -11.92
C ALA A 48 7.56 5.11 -10.41
N ASN A 49 8.59 5.16 -9.56
CA ASN A 49 8.45 5.13 -8.12
C ASN A 49 7.58 6.27 -7.56
N ILE A 50 7.69 7.47 -8.14
CA ILE A 50 6.93 8.64 -7.71
C ILE A 50 5.48 8.57 -8.21
N ILE A 51 5.27 8.17 -9.46
CA ILE A 51 3.96 8.16 -10.13
C ILE A 51 2.96 7.25 -9.42
N VAL A 52 3.38 6.08 -8.98
CA VAL A 52 2.54 5.11 -8.23
C VAL A 52 1.98 5.72 -6.94
N LEU A 53 2.61 6.77 -6.41
CA LEU A 53 2.20 7.40 -5.15
C LEU A 53 1.31 8.65 -5.35
N ILE A 54 1.23 9.18 -6.57
CA ILE A 54 0.44 10.39 -6.85
C ILE A 54 -1.04 10.22 -6.47
N PRO A 55 -1.72 9.09 -6.75
CA PRO A 55 -3.12 8.89 -6.39
C PRO A 55 -3.41 9.04 -4.90
N VAL A 56 -2.45 8.70 -4.03
CA VAL A 56 -2.58 8.81 -2.58
C VAL A 56 -2.96 10.23 -2.12
N PHE A 57 -2.41 11.26 -2.79
CA PHE A 57 -2.73 12.65 -2.46
C PHE A 57 -4.17 13.05 -2.82
N PHE A 58 -4.80 12.30 -3.72
CA PHE A 58 -6.17 12.54 -4.16
C PHE A 58 -7.20 11.67 -3.44
N THR A 59 -6.79 10.68 -2.65
CA THR A 59 -7.67 9.68 -2.01
C THR A 59 -8.83 10.32 -1.25
N LEU A 60 -8.58 11.42 -0.52
CA LEU A 60 -9.61 12.13 0.24
C LEU A 60 -10.68 12.75 -0.68
N PHE A 61 -10.25 13.44 -1.76
CA PHE A 61 -11.15 14.03 -2.75
C PHE A 61 -11.94 12.97 -3.50
N ILE A 62 -11.27 11.86 -3.84
CA ILE A 62 -11.85 10.70 -4.51
C ILE A 62 -12.95 10.09 -3.64
N GLY A 63 -12.69 9.91 -2.32
CA GLY A 63 -13.67 9.39 -1.37
C GLY A 63 -14.92 10.28 -1.28
N ILE A 64 -14.76 11.59 -1.12
CA ILE A 64 -15.86 12.55 -1.08
C ILE A 64 -16.69 12.45 -2.37
N LYS A 65 -16.01 12.41 -3.52
CA LYS A 65 -16.70 12.34 -4.82
C LYS A 65 -17.42 11.02 -5.04
N ALA A 66 -16.87 9.92 -4.55
CA ALA A 66 -17.54 8.62 -4.58
C ALA A 66 -18.81 8.61 -3.71
N ASP A 67 -18.77 9.25 -2.54
CA ASP A 67 -19.92 9.37 -1.66
C ASP A 67 -21.05 10.18 -2.28
N GLU A 68 -20.75 11.31 -2.94
CA GLU A 68 -21.70 12.17 -3.63
C GLU A 68 -22.34 11.52 -4.86
N THR A 69 -21.76 10.45 -5.38
CA THR A 69 -22.22 9.83 -6.64
C THR A 69 -23.53 9.09 -6.46
N LYS A 70 -24.58 9.51 -7.15
CA LYS A 70 -25.93 8.91 -7.07
C LYS A 70 -26.02 7.55 -7.80
N LEU A 71 -25.38 7.40 -8.96
CA LEU A 71 -25.46 6.21 -9.80
C LEU A 71 -24.25 5.28 -9.60
N LYS A 72 -23.94 4.95 -8.34
CA LYS A 72 -22.73 4.20 -7.94
C LYS A 72 -22.50 2.94 -8.77
N ARG A 73 -23.54 2.11 -8.94
CA ARG A 73 -23.47 0.86 -9.71
C ARG A 73 -23.08 1.08 -11.18
N ARG A 74 -23.64 2.13 -11.85
CA ARG A 74 -23.33 2.40 -13.26
C ARG A 74 -21.87 2.83 -13.42
N TRP A 75 -21.42 3.75 -12.57
CA TRP A 75 -20.04 4.22 -12.60
C TRP A 75 -19.04 3.11 -12.26
N LEU A 76 -19.34 2.28 -11.27
CA LEU A 76 -18.51 1.14 -10.90
C LEU A 76 -18.25 0.20 -12.09
N ILE A 77 -19.27 -0.09 -12.90
CA ILE A 77 -19.18 -0.94 -14.08
C ILE A 77 -18.46 -0.21 -15.23
N LEU A 78 -18.87 1.02 -15.55
CA LEU A 78 -18.33 1.78 -16.68
C LEU A 78 -16.82 2.01 -16.55
N LEU A 79 -16.38 2.42 -15.37
CA LEU A 79 -14.98 2.74 -15.11
C LEU A 79 -14.07 1.54 -15.28
N GLY A 80 -14.50 0.33 -14.99
CA GLY A 80 -13.68 -0.85 -15.27
C GLY A 80 -13.52 -1.13 -16.77
N PHE A 81 -14.51 -0.84 -17.60
CA PHE A 81 -14.34 -0.90 -19.06
C PHE A 81 -13.42 0.21 -19.55
N VAL A 82 -13.49 1.42 -18.98
CA VAL A 82 -12.55 2.49 -19.29
C VAL A 82 -11.12 2.06 -18.96
N GLN A 83 -10.89 1.48 -17.78
CA GLN A 83 -9.58 0.93 -17.42
C GLN A 83 -9.11 -0.16 -18.41
N SER A 84 -10.00 -1.06 -18.81
CA SER A 84 -9.67 -2.09 -19.80
C SER A 84 -9.17 -1.48 -21.12
N ILE A 85 -9.85 -0.45 -21.63
CA ILE A 85 -9.43 0.26 -22.86
C ILE A 85 -8.08 0.96 -22.64
N LEU A 86 -7.89 1.64 -21.52
CA LEU A 86 -6.62 2.30 -21.20
C LEU A 86 -5.45 1.31 -21.18
N PHE A 87 -5.64 0.10 -20.63
CA PHE A 87 -4.57 -0.90 -20.60
C PHE A 87 -4.35 -1.63 -21.92
N ILE A 88 -5.32 -1.68 -22.83
CA ILE A 88 -5.07 -2.06 -24.23
C ILE A 88 -4.12 -1.02 -24.88
N LEU A 89 -4.37 0.27 -24.66
CA LEU A 89 -3.50 1.33 -25.18
C LEU A 89 -2.08 1.23 -24.58
N VAL A 90 -1.96 0.96 -23.28
CA VAL A 90 -0.66 0.69 -22.64
C VAL A 90 0.05 -0.47 -23.33
N GLY A 91 -0.67 -1.55 -23.65
CA GLY A 91 -0.11 -2.71 -24.36
C GLY A 91 0.50 -2.36 -25.72
N LEU A 92 -0.10 -1.42 -26.43
CA LEU A 92 0.45 -0.89 -27.70
C LEU A 92 1.65 0.02 -27.48
N LEU A 93 1.60 0.89 -26.48
CA LEU A 93 2.66 1.86 -26.18
C LEU A 93 3.94 1.21 -25.65
N THR A 94 3.84 0.09 -24.93
CA THR A 94 5.01 -0.64 -24.41
C THR A 94 5.85 -1.33 -25.48
N GLN A 95 5.39 -1.36 -26.74
CA GLN A 95 6.20 -1.86 -27.86
C GLN A 95 7.35 -0.91 -28.23
N THR A 96 7.33 0.33 -27.75
CA THR A 96 8.37 1.33 -27.97
C THR A 96 8.92 1.87 -26.68
N THR A 97 10.25 2.06 -26.61
CA THR A 97 10.95 2.61 -25.45
C THR A 97 11.21 4.12 -25.60
N THR A 98 10.24 4.86 -26.14
CA THR A 98 10.34 6.31 -26.30
C THR A 98 9.84 7.04 -25.05
N TRP A 99 10.42 8.20 -24.75
CA TRP A 99 9.99 9.05 -23.63
C TRP A 99 8.54 9.51 -23.78
N LEU A 100 8.05 9.72 -25.00
CA LEU A 100 6.65 10.08 -25.25
C LEU A 100 5.73 8.93 -24.84
N ALA A 101 6.00 7.71 -25.27
CA ALA A 101 5.22 6.52 -24.89
C ALA A 101 5.24 6.31 -23.37
N PHE A 102 6.43 6.41 -22.74
CA PHE A 102 6.57 6.30 -21.29
C PHE A 102 5.75 7.35 -20.55
N SER A 103 5.77 8.62 -20.97
CA SER A 103 4.99 9.69 -20.36
C SER A 103 3.48 9.44 -20.43
N ILE A 104 3.00 8.94 -21.58
CA ILE A 104 1.58 8.57 -21.76
C ILE A 104 1.22 7.38 -20.85
N ILE A 105 2.07 6.36 -20.77
CA ILE A 105 1.88 5.22 -19.85
C ILE A 105 1.83 5.70 -18.40
N CYS A 106 2.71 6.61 -18.00
CA CYS A 106 2.70 7.22 -16.68
C CYS A 106 1.36 7.91 -16.37
N LEU A 107 0.85 8.71 -17.33
CA LEU A 107 -0.44 9.39 -17.17
C LEU A 107 -1.59 8.38 -17.06
N ILE A 108 -1.59 7.33 -17.88
CA ILE A 108 -2.60 6.28 -17.83
C ILE A 108 -2.56 5.57 -16.48
N ASN A 109 -1.39 5.29 -15.91
CA ASN A 109 -1.27 4.69 -14.59
C ASN A 109 -1.91 5.57 -13.51
N ILE A 110 -1.57 6.87 -13.46
CA ILE A 110 -2.17 7.82 -12.50
C ILE A 110 -3.70 7.80 -12.62
N VAL A 111 -4.22 7.94 -13.84
CA VAL A 111 -5.67 7.94 -14.11
C VAL A 111 -6.30 6.62 -13.71
N SER A 112 -5.68 5.49 -14.02
CA SER A 112 -6.20 4.17 -13.67
C SER A 112 -6.23 3.94 -12.16
N ASP A 113 -5.20 4.37 -11.42
CA ASP A 113 -5.16 4.22 -9.97
C ASP A 113 -6.20 5.12 -9.29
N ILE A 114 -6.38 6.37 -9.77
CA ILE A 114 -7.47 7.25 -9.34
C ILE A 114 -8.83 6.60 -9.60
N ILE A 115 -9.03 5.98 -10.76
CA ILE A 115 -10.26 5.23 -11.08
C ILE A 115 -10.43 4.05 -10.12
N SER A 116 -9.36 3.31 -9.80
CA SER A 116 -9.40 2.17 -8.87
C SER A 116 -9.82 2.60 -7.47
N ASP A 117 -9.26 3.70 -6.95
CA ASP A 117 -9.62 4.27 -5.65
C ASP A 117 -11.09 4.75 -5.65
N TYR A 118 -11.52 5.41 -6.73
CA TYR A 118 -12.90 5.86 -6.86
C TYR A 118 -13.89 4.68 -6.92
N ARG A 119 -13.57 3.62 -7.66
CA ARG A 119 -14.34 2.38 -7.67
C ARG A 119 -14.44 1.74 -6.29
N GLY A 120 -13.32 1.70 -5.54
CA GLY A 120 -13.32 1.25 -4.15
C GLY A 120 -14.27 2.05 -3.26
N GLY A 121 -14.29 3.38 -3.41
CA GLY A 121 -15.26 4.26 -2.73
C GLY A 121 -16.71 3.99 -3.12
N LEU A 122 -16.98 3.69 -4.40
CA LEU A 122 -18.32 3.35 -4.88
C LEU A 122 -18.81 1.96 -4.38
N GLU A 123 -17.88 1.01 -4.19
CA GLU A 123 -18.19 -0.34 -3.70
C GLU A 123 -18.65 -0.34 -2.23
N LEU A 124 -18.06 0.53 -1.39
CA LEU A 124 -18.28 0.53 0.04
C LEU A 124 -19.74 0.67 0.47
N PRO A 125 -20.54 1.64 -0.05
CA PRO A 125 -21.96 1.75 0.29
C PRO A 125 -22.80 0.56 -0.22
N ILE A 126 -22.44 -0.03 -1.38
CA ILE A 126 -23.12 -1.22 -1.90
C ILE A 126 -22.84 -2.41 -0.96
N PHE A 127 -21.62 -2.53 -0.49
CA PHE A 127 -21.20 -3.55 0.47
C PHE A 127 -21.95 -3.41 1.80
N GLN A 128 -21.99 -2.21 2.39
CA GLN A 128 -22.69 -1.94 3.66
C GLN A 128 -24.19 -2.21 3.58
N HIS A 129 -24.81 -1.89 2.45
CA HIS A 129 -26.27 -2.12 2.26
C HIS A 129 -26.60 -3.59 2.05
N THR A 130 -25.71 -4.38 1.46
CA THR A 130 -26.01 -5.75 1.03
C THR A 130 -25.54 -6.81 2.01
N VAL A 131 -24.59 -6.49 2.89
CA VAL A 131 -24.05 -7.41 3.92
C VAL A 131 -24.71 -7.11 5.25
N LYS A 132 -25.27 -8.14 5.90
CA LYS A 132 -25.82 -8.02 7.25
C LYS A 132 -24.73 -7.64 8.26
N GLN A 133 -25.08 -6.89 9.29
CA GLN A 133 -24.13 -6.38 10.29
C GLN A 133 -23.34 -7.50 10.99
N GLU A 134 -23.99 -8.62 11.26
CA GLU A 134 -23.37 -9.83 11.85
C GLU A 134 -22.26 -10.46 10.97
N ASN A 135 -22.32 -10.27 9.63
CA ASN A 135 -21.40 -10.84 8.66
C ASN A 135 -20.33 -9.85 8.16
N LEU A 136 -20.34 -8.60 8.63
CA LEU A 136 -19.39 -7.58 8.16
C LEU A 136 -17.93 -7.96 8.43
N ILE A 137 -17.64 -8.56 9.59
CA ILE A 137 -16.28 -8.99 9.96
C ILE A 137 -15.80 -10.07 8.98
N GLU A 138 -16.64 -11.10 8.72
CA GLU A 138 -16.29 -12.15 7.76
C GLU A 138 -16.06 -11.57 6.36
N ALA A 139 -16.91 -10.66 5.92
CA ALA A 139 -16.82 -10.04 4.62
C ALA A 139 -15.55 -9.18 4.46
N HIS A 140 -15.19 -8.39 5.47
CA HIS A 140 -13.92 -7.65 5.48
C HIS A 140 -12.71 -8.57 5.47
N SER A 141 -12.76 -9.68 6.22
CA SER A 141 -11.68 -10.68 6.24
C SER A 141 -11.48 -11.32 4.87
N VAL A 142 -12.58 -11.64 4.16
CA VAL A 142 -12.51 -12.17 2.79
C VAL A 142 -11.89 -11.15 1.82
N ASN A 143 -12.29 -9.88 1.90
CA ASN A 143 -11.71 -8.83 1.05
C ASN A 143 -10.22 -8.60 1.33
N GLN A 144 -9.81 -8.68 2.59
CA GLN A 144 -8.41 -8.57 2.99
C GLN A 144 -7.59 -9.77 2.48
N PHE A 145 -8.15 -10.98 2.62
CA PHE A 145 -7.53 -12.20 2.08
C PHE A 145 -7.35 -12.11 0.56
N ILE A 146 -8.38 -11.68 -0.18
CA ILE A 146 -8.30 -11.45 -1.63
C ILE A 146 -7.17 -10.45 -1.93
N SER A 147 -7.05 -9.36 -1.17
CA SER A 147 -6.00 -8.36 -1.38
C SER A 147 -4.61 -8.96 -1.21
N TYR A 148 -4.37 -9.74 -0.16
CA TYR A 148 -3.06 -10.36 0.07
C TYR A 148 -2.73 -11.40 -1.00
N VAL A 149 -3.68 -12.29 -1.32
CA VAL A 149 -3.50 -13.31 -2.36
C VAL A 149 -3.22 -12.66 -3.71
N CYS A 150 -4.01 -11.66 -4.12
CA CYS A 150 -3.82 -10.98 -5.39
C CYS A 150 -2.50 -10.20 -5.45
N ASN A 151 -2.11 -9.57 -4.35
CA ASN A 151 -0.84 -8.83 -4.29
C ASN A 151 0.36 -9.76 -4.48
N PHE A 152 0.35 -10.90 -3.79
CA PHE A 152 1.42 -11.89 -3.89
C PHE A 152 1.41 -12.60 -5.25
N SER A 153 0.26 -13.21 -5.62
CA SER A 153 0.15 -14.01 -6.84
C SER A 153 0.21 -13.15 -8.11
N GLY A 154 -0.33 -11.93 -8.07
CA GLY A 154 -0.29 -11.01 -9.22
C GLY A 154 1.13 -10.61 -9.57
N GLN A 155 1.95 -10.24 -8.60
CA GLN A 155 3.35 -9.90 -8.84
C GLN A 155 4.15 -11.12 -9.34
N ALA A 156 3.94 -12.31 -8.75
CA ALA A 156 4.56 -13.54 -9.20
C ALA A 156 4.20 -13.86 -10.65
N LEU A 157 2.91 -13.77 -10.99
CA LEU A 157 2.43 -13.96 -12.37
C LEU A 157 3.00 -12.93 -13.33
N GLY A 158 3.11 -11.66 -12.91
CA GLY A 158 3.71 -10.61 -13.73
C GLY A 158 5.15 -10.93 -14.13
N VAL A 159 5.98 -11.28 -13.15
CA VAL A 159 7.38 -11.67 -13.38
C VAL A 159 7.45 -12.97 -14.22
N TYR A 160 6.62 -13.95 -13.93
CA TYR A 160 6.56 -15.20 -14.67
C TYR A 160 6.21 -14.97 -16.14
N VAL A 161 5.16 -14.18 -16.42
CA VAL A 161 4.76 -13.86 -17.80
C VAL A 161 5.86 -13.08 -18.52
N LEU A 162 6.53 -12.12 -17.88
CA LEU A 162 7.68 -11.42 -18.48
C LEU A 162 8.80 -12.40 -18.84
N THR A 163 9.15 -13.30 -17.92
CA THR A 163 10.24 -14.24 -18.11
C THR A 163 9.97 -15.19 -19.30
N ILE A 164 8.76 -15.76 -19.40
CA ILE A 164 8.42 -16.70 -20.48
C ILE A 164 8.14 -16.02 -21.82
N SER A 165 7.81 -14.73 -21.82
CA SER A 165 7.50 -13.94 -23.02
C SER A 165 8.68 -13.11 -23.53
N ASN A 166 9.90 -13.31 -22.98
CA ASN A 166 11.09 -12.52 -23.29
C ASN A 166 10.83 -11.02 -23.16
N ASP A 167 10.40 -10.60 -21.96
CA ASP A 167 10.12 -9.21 -21.59
C ASP A 167 9.03 -8.52 -22.44
N ASN A 168 8.01 -9.26 -22.85
CA ASN A 168 6.86 -8.69 -23.54
C ASN A 168 5.92 -7.96 -22.55
N PHE A 169 6.20 -6.70 -22.28
CA PHE A 169 5.40 -5.84 -21.40
C PHE A 169 3.95 -5.63 -21.90
N GLY A 170 3.79 -5.63 -23.24
CA GLY A 170 2.47 -5.49 -23.85
C GLY A 170 1.54 -6.65 -23.51
N LEU A 171 2.07 -7.87 -23.46
CA LEU A 171 1.30 -9.05 -23.07
C LEU A 171 0.74 -8.91 -21.66
N VAL A 172 1.55 -8.42 -20.70
CA VAL A 172 1.10 -8.21 -19.31
C VAL A 172 0.05 -7.11 -19.21
N ALA A 173 0.20 -6.04 -20.00
CA ALA A 173 -0.80 -4.97 -20.07
C ALA A 173 -2.15 -5.49 -20.62
N VAL A 174 -2.13 -6.38 -21.61
CA VAL A 174 -3.33 -7.04 -22.15
C VAL A 174 -3.98 -7.95 -21.09
N PHE A 175 -3.21 -8.72 -20.31
CA PHE A 175 -3.75 -9.51 -19.20
C PHE A 175 -4.42 -8.61 -18.15
N ASN A 176 -3.84 -7.45 -17.84
CA ASN A 176 -4.48 -6.49 -16.94
C ASN A 176 -5.76 -5.89 -17.55
N ALA A 177 -5.75 -5.55 -18.84
CA ALA A 177 -6.96 -5.11 -19.56
C ALA A 177 -8.08 -6.15 -19.47
N LEU A 178 -7.77 -7.43 -19.69
CA LEU A 178 -8.72 -8.53 -19.59
C LEU A 178 -9.24 -8.70 -18.14
N SER A 179 -8.39 -8.48 -17.14
CA SER A 179 -8.81 -8.55 -15.74
C SER A 179 -9.82 -7.45 -15.38
N PHE A 180 -9.62 -6.21 -15.83
CA PHE A 180 -10.58 -5.11 -15.68
C PHE A 180 -11.88 -5.38 -16.44
N PHE A 181 -11.78 -5.93 -17.65
CA PHE A 181 -12.96 -6.34 -18.42
C PHE A 181 -13.76 -7.41 -17.68
N ALA A 182 -13.12 -8.48 -17.21
CA ALA A 182 -13.76 -9.56 -16.46
C ALA A 182 -14.40 -9.04 -15.16
N SER A 183 -13.72 -8.16 -14.42
CA SER A 183 -14.24 -7.47 -13.24
C SER A 183 -15.57 -6.78 -13.54
N SER A 184 -15.62 -5.95 -14.59
CA SER A 184 -16.82 -5.21 -14.98
C SER A 184 -17.92 -6.10 -15.56
N PHE A 185 -17.55 -7.12 -16.31
CA PHE A 185 -18.51 -8.09 -16.88
C PHE A 185 -19.24 -8.86 -15.77
N ILE A 186 -18.53 -9.27 -14.73
CA ILE A 186 -19.14 -9.90 -13.55
C ILE A 186 -20.16 -8.97 -12.90
N LEU A 187 -19.83 -7.70 -12.71
CA LEU A 187 -20.76 -6.73 -12.13
C LEU A 187 -22.00 -6.50 -12.99
N ILE A 188 -21.89 -6.56 -14.33
CA ILE A 188 -23.05 -6.52 -15.24
C ILE A 188 -23.95 -7.73 -15.00
N LYS A 189 -23.38 -8.93 -14.95
CA LYS A 189 -24.13 -10.17 -14.73
C LYS A 189 -24.94 -10.15 -13.44
N TYR A 190 -24.39 -9.53 -12.40
CA TYR A 190 -25.02 -9.45 -11.07
C TYR A 190 -25.64 -8.09 -10.76
N LYS A 191 -25.80 -7.19 -11.76
CA LYS A 191 -26.28 -5.80 -11.57
C LYS A 191 -27.58 -5.66 -10.79
N LYS A 192 -28.48 -6.65 -10.87
CA LYS A 192 -29.76 -6.66 -10.15
C LYS A 192 -29.61 -6.76 -8.63
N PHE A 193 -28.50 -7.31 -8.15
CA PHE A 193 -28.22 -7.53 -6.73
C PHE A 193 -27.39 -6.39 -6.11
N LEU A 194 -26.81 -5.50 -6.92
CA LEU A 194 -25.98 -4.37 -6.47
C LEU A 194 -26.87 -3.18 -6.08
N LEU A 195 -27.53 -3.30 -4.94
CA LEU A 195 -28.39 -2.26 -4.39
C LEU A 195 -27.58 -1.34 -3.46
N HIS A 196 -27.95 -0.07 -3.41
CA HIS A 196 -27.41 0.90 -2.46
C HIS A 196 -28.46 1.95 -2.13
N THR A 197 -28.40 2.49 -0.93
CA THR A 197 -29.16 3.67 -0.52
C THR A 197 -28.23 4.89 -0.57
N ASN A 198 -28.74 6.01 -1.10
CA ASN A 198 -28.05 7.28 -0.99
C ASN A 198 -28.23 7.78 0.45
N VAL A 199 -27.14 7.85 1.20
CA VAL A 199 -27.15 8.44 2.54
C VAL A 199 -26.87 9.93 2.38
N GLU A 200 -27.77 10.78 2.87
CA GLU A 200 -27.51 12.22 2.95
C GLU A 200 -26.41 12.46 3.99
N ILE A 201 -25.28 12.97 3.54
CA ILE A 201 -24.14 13.25 4.41
C ILE A 201 -24.37 14.64 5.02
N TYR A 202 -24.73 14.69 6.30
CA TYR A 202 -24.74 15.93 7.08
C TYR A 202 -23.26 16.37 7.28
N GLN A 203 -22.88 17.44 6.60
CA GLN A 203 -21.56 18.07 6.77
C GLN A 203 -21.49 18.85 8.09
N LYS A 204 -21.04 18.20 9.16
CA LYS A 204 -20.46 18.94 10.29
C LYS A 204 -19.01 19.29 9.97
N SER A 205 -18.57 20.50 10.37
CA SER A 205 -17.22 21.00 10.14
C SER A 205 -16.11 19.94 10.36
N PHE A 206 -15.43 19.56 9.28
CA PHE A 206 -14.40 18.52 9.25
C PHE A 206 -13.24 18.81 10.22
N VAL A 207 -12.83 20.08 10.32
CA VAL A 207 -11.69 20.53 11.15
C VAL A 207 -11.95 20.32 12.65
N LEU A 208 -13.15 20.59 13.14
CA LEU A 208 -13.50 20.38 14.55
C LEU A 208 -13.46 18.90 14.92
N LYS A 209 -13.95 18.04 14.03
CA LYS A 209 -13.92 16.57 14.23
C LYS A 209 -12.50 16.02 14.29
N ILE A 210 -11.57 16.53 13.46
CA ILE A 210 -10.16 16.12 13.50
C ILE A 210 -9.54 16.47 14.84
N LYS A 211 -9.78 17.68 15.35
CA LYS A 211 -9.23 18.13 16.63
C LYS A 211 -9.74 17.28 17.81
N GLU A 212 -11.03 17.00 17.86
CA GLU A 212 -11.63 16.13 18.88
C GLU A 212 -11.06 14.72 18.83
N THR A 213 -10.95 14.16 17.62
CA THR A 213 -10.37 12.82 17.39
C THR A 213 -8.90 12.76 17.83
N TYR A 214 -8.11 13.78 17.48
CA TYR A 214 -6.71 13.87 17.91
C TYR A 214 -6.56 13.95 19.44
N LEU A 215 -7.41 14.72 20.10
CA LEU A 215 -7.38 14.83 21.57
C LEU A 215 -7.78 13.51 22.24
N GLY A 216 -8.79 12.81 21.73
CA GLY A 216 -9.18 11.48 22.19
C GLY A 216 -8.06 10.45 22.04
N LEU A 217 -7.40 10.42 20.87
CA LEU A 217 -6.22 9.58 20.63
C LEU A 217 -5.09 9.90 21.60
N LYS A 218 -4.80 11.18 21.81
CA LYS A 218 -3.76 11.64 22.74
C LYS A 218 -4.01 11.11 24.14
N GLU A 219 -5.24 11.20 24.63
CA GLU A 219 -5.61 10.73 25.97
C GLU A 219 -5.43 9.21 26.11
N VAL A 220 -5.91 8.43 25.13
CA VAL A 220 -5.79 6.97 25.12
C VAL A 220 -4.33 6.53 25.16
N PHE A 221 -3.52 7.05 24.25
CA PHE A 221 -2.11 6.63 24.15
C PHE A 221 -1.27 7.11 25.34
N GLN A 222 -1.55 8.31 25.88
CA GLN A 222 -0.87 8.77 27.10
C GLN A 222 -1.19 7.89 28.30
N LYS A 223 -2.43 7.42 28.44
CA LYS A 223 -2.82 6.51 29.52
C LYS A 223 -2.24 5.11 29.34
N SER A 224 -2.31 4.55 28.15
CA SER A 224 -1.90 3.16 27.86
C SER A 224 -0.40 2.99 27.79
N GLU A 225 0.29 3.86 27.04
CA GLU A 225 1.73 3.77 26.82
C GLU A 225 2.55 4.62 27.80
N LYS A 226 1.89 5.54 28.55
CA LYS A 226 2.52 6.51 29.48
C LYS A 226 3.68 7.29 28.83
N THR A 227 3.54 7.63 27.56
CA THR A 227 4.55 8.31 26.74
C THR A 227 3.92 9.52 26.03
N ASN A 228 4.74 10.41 25.53
CA ASN A 228 4.29 11.55 24.74
C ASN A 228 3.70 11.07 23.42
N PHE A 229 2.36 11.16 23.27
CA PHE A 229 1.63 10.73 22.07
C PHE A 229 2.13 11.39 20.79
N THR A 230 2.41 12.69 20.82
CA THR A 230 2.85 13.42 19.62
C THR A 230 4.20 12.92 19.11
N LEU A 231 5.15 12.68 20.02
CA LEU A 231 6.47 12.12 19.66
C LEU A 231 6.36 10.67 19.18
N MET A 232 5.48 9.87 19.80
CA MET A 232 5.22 8.50 19.35
C MET A 232 4.59 8.47 17.96
N LEU A 233 3.57 9.30 17.71
CA LEU A 233 2.94 9.43 16.39
C LEU A 233 3.97 9.87 15.35
N LEU A 234 4.79 10.88 15.66
CA LEU A 234 5.87 11.33 14.78
C LEU A 234 6.85 10.18 14.46
N SER A 235 7.23 9.39 15.46
CA SER A 235 8.11 8.23 15.25
C SER A 235 7.50 7.20 14.30
N ILE A 236 6.21 6.89 14.45
CA ILE A 236 5.48 5.97 13.55
C ILE A 236 5.43 6.54 12.13
N LEU A 237 5.14 7.84 11.97
CA LEU A 237 5.11 8.49 10.65
C LEU A 237 6.48 8.44 9.97
N LEU A 238 7.55 8.71 10.71
CA LEU A 238 8.91 8.64 10.19
C LEU A 238 9.30 7.21 9.81
N ILE A 239 8.93 6.20 10.60
CA ILE A 239 9.17 4.78 10.26
C ILE A 239 8.41 4.38 9.00
N ASN A 240 7.15 4.81 8.83
CA ASN A 240 6.40 4.57 7.60
C ASN A 240 7.06 5.23 6.37
N ALA A 241 7.52 6.47 6.52
CA ALA A 241 8.26 7.18 5.48
C ALA A 241 9.57 6.47 5.12
N LEU A 242 10.34 6.03 6.12
CA LEU A 242 11.55 5.24 5.92
C LEU A 242 11.22 3.87 5.30
N GLY A 243 10.17 3.18 5.75
CA GLY A 243 9.75 1.90 5.20
C GLY A 243 9.48 1.94 3.70
N SER A 244 8.80 2.99 3.21
CA SER A 244 8.59 3.20 1.76
C SER A 244 9.88 3.59 1.03
N GLY A 245 10.79 4.27 1.71
CA GLY A 245 12.10 4.66 1.18
C GLY A 245 13.00 3.47 0.81
N PHE A 246 12.86 2.32 1.48
CA PHE A 246 13.59 1.11 1.09
C PHE A 246 13.30 0.71 -0.36
N SER A 247 12.02 0.60 -0.74
CA SER A 247 11.65 0.27 -2.11
C SER A 247 12.22 1.27 -3.10
N ALA A 248 12.17 2.55 -2.78
CA ALA A 248 12.70 3.62 -3.64
C ALA A 248 14.19 3.46 -3.94
N ILE A 249 15.00 3.28 -2.88
CA ILE A 249 16.46 3.15 -3.02
C ILE A 249 16.82 1.83 -3.69
N TYR A 250 16.22 0.70 -3.26
CA TYR A 250 16.53 -0.61 -3.83
C TYR A 250 16.13 -0.71 -5.30
N ASN A 251 14.99 -0.16 -5.74
CA ASN A 251 14.61 -0.17 -7.14
C ASN A 251 15.66 0.52 -8.02
N ILE A 252 16.28 1.61 -7.56
CA ILE A 252 17.35 2.29 -8.29
C ILE A 252 18.68 1.52 -8.15
N SER A 253 18.95 0.94 -6.97
CA SER A 253 20.17 0.16 -6.73
C SER A 253 20.22 -1.10 -7.59
N PHE A 254 19.12 -1.83 -7.74
CA PHE A 254 19.03 -3.06 -8.52
C PHE A 254 19.23 -2.86 -10.04
N LEU A 255 19.14 -1.63 -10.54
CA LEU A 255 19.54 -1.32 -11.92
C LEU A 255 21.04 -1.56 -12.17
N LYS A 256 21.88 -1.39 -11.12
CA LYS A 256 23.34 -1.55 -11.20
C LYS A 256 23.80 -2.87 -10.62
N VAL A 257 23.25 -3.23 -9.47
CA VAL A 257 23.65 -4.41 -8.70
C VAL A 257 22.38 -5.18 -8.32
N PRO A 258 21.89 -6.04 -9.22
CA PRO A 258 20.73 -6.89 -8.93
C PRO A 258 20.99 -7.82 -7.74
N LEU A 259 19.95 -8.31 -7.11
CA LEU A 259 20.05 -9.19 -5.96
C LEU A 259 20.59 -10.57 -6.38
N LEU A 260 21.72 -11.00 -5.84
CA LEU A 260 22.31 -12.33 -6.04
C LEU A 260 22.42 -12.78 -7.52
N GLY A 261 22.65 -11.84 -8.44
CA GLY A 261 22.77 -12.15 -9.88
C GLY A 261 21.45 -12.41 -10.62
N LEU A 262 20.31 -12.12 -9.97
CA LEU A 262 18.98 -12.21 -10.59
C LEU A 262 18.74 -11.05 -11.58
N THR A 263 17.64 -11.14 -12.33
CA THR A 263 17.22 -10.01 -13.16
C THR A 263 16.68 -8.86 -12.30
N PHE A 264 16.57 -7.66 -12.88
CA PHE A 264 15.98 -6.50 -12.18
C PHE A 264 14.58 -6.82 -11.65
N SER A 265 13.69 -7.34 -12.51
CA SER A 265 12.30 -7.67 -12.15
C SER A 265 12.23 -8.71 -11.04
N GLN A 266 13.08 -9.74 -11.07
CA GLN A 266 13.17 -10.76 -10.02
C GLN A 266 13.67 -10.17 -8.71
N SER A 267 14.66 -9.27 -8.75
CA SER A 267 15.20 -8.59 -7.56
C SER A 267 14.13 -7.73 -6.87
N VAL A 268 13.38 -6.94 -7.64
CA VAL A 268 12.26 -6.13 -7.14
C VAL A 268 11.16 -7.02 -6.57
N PHE A 269 10.83 -8.13 -7.24
CA PHE A 269 9.83 -9.09 -6.79
C PHE A 269 10.22 -9.73 -5.46
N ILE A 270 11.46 -10.21 -5.30
CA ILE A 270 11.94 -10.81 -4.05
C ILE A 270 11.90 -9.79 -2.92
N LEU A 271 12.33 -8.55 -3.16
CA LEU A 271 12.21 -7.48 -2.17
C LEU A 271 10.78 -7.32 -1.67
N GLN A 272 9.82 -7.24 -2.59
CA GLN A 272 8.41 -7.07 -2.24
C GLN A 272 7.83 -8.31 -1.53
N ILE A 273 8.24 -9.53 -1.93
CA ILE A 273 7.85 -10.75 -1.22
C ILE A 273 8.33 -10.70 0.23
N ILE A 274 9.59 -10.36 0.47
CA ILE A 274 10.14 -10.27 1.82
C ILE A 274 9.28 -9.30 2.65
N MET A 275 9.00 -8.11 2.12
CA MET A 275 8.22 -7.09 2.82
C MET A 275 6.81 -7.57 3.17
N ILE A 276 6.09 -8.15 2.20
CA ILE A 276 4.69 -8.57 2.37
C ILE A 276 4.61 -9.82 3.23
N LEU A 277 5.39 -10.86 2.92
CA LEU A 277 5.33 -12.16 3.59
C LEU A 277 5.65 -12.02 5.08
N PHE A 278 6.75 -11.35 5.42
CA PHE A 278 7.13 -11.16 6.82
C PHE A 278 6.18 -10.23 7.57
N SER A 279 5.59 -9.23 6.92
CA SER A 279 4.53 -8.42 7.52
C SER A 279 3.29 -9.27 7.85
N ILE A 280 2.89 -10.18 6.95
CA ILE A 280 1.79 -11.12 7.19
C ILE A 280 2.14 -12.03 8.37
N ILE A 281 3.33 -12.67 8.36
CA ILE A 281 3.78 -13.56 9.44
C ILE A 281 3.75 -12.82 10.78
N GLY A 282 4.24 -11.57 10.82
CA GLY A 282 4.17 -10.73 12.02
C GLY A 282 2.75 -10.49 12.51
N THR A 283 1.83 -10.20 11.59
CA THR A 283 0.41 -9.94 11.91
C THR A 283 -0.30 -11.18 12.46
N ILE A 284 -0.06 -12.36 11.89
CA ILE A 284 -0.73 -13.62 12.28
C ILE A 284 -0.06 -14.36 13.43
N SER A 285 1.01 -13.81 14.01
CA SER A 285 1.73 -14.39 15.17
C SER A 285 1.43 -13.62 16.47
N PRO A 286 0.19 -13.69 17.05
CA PRO A 286 -0.20 -12.84 18.17
C PRO A 286 0.35 -13.29 19.52
N HIS A 287 0.91 -14.50 19.63
CA HIS A 287 1.32 -15.11 20.91
C HIS A 287 2.83 -15.24 21.11
N ASP A 288 3.64 -14.71 20.20
CA ASP A 288 5.09 -14.77 20.33
C ASP A 288 5.65 -13.76 21.35
N TYR A 289 6.96 -13.84 21.58
CA TYR A 289 7.66 -12.94 22.50
C TYR A 289 7.47 -11.46 22.14
N PHE A 290 7.58 -11.09 20.86
CA PHE A 290 7.49 -9.71 20.39
C PHE A 290 6.07 -9.14 20.50
N SER A 291 5.05 -9.98 20.42
CA SER A 291 3.65 -9.57 20.63
C SER A 291 3.36 -9.14 22.07
N LYS A 292 4.14 -9.62 23.03
CA LYS A 292 4.03 -9.22 24.44
C LYS A 292 4.70 -7.88 24.74
N LEU A 293 5.60 -7.42 23.88
CA LEU A 293 6.29 -6.14 24.04
C LEU A 293 5.29 -4.98 23.90
N ARG A 294 5.58 -3.87 24.55
CA ARG A 294 4.82 -2.62 24.40
C ARG A 294 4.99 -2.08 22.98
N LEU A 295 3.98 -1.31 22.51
CA LEU A 295 4.02 -0.70 21.19
C LEU A 295 5.32 0.10 20.97
N ILE A 296 5.67 0.96 21.94
CA ILE A 296 6.89 1.78 21.84
C ILE A 296 8.18 0.94 21.75
N SER A 297 8.22 -0.22 22.41
CA SER A 297 9.38 -1.11 22.35
C SER A 297 9.55 -1.76 20.98
N ILE A 298 8.43 -2.09 20.31
CA ILE A 298 8.46 -2.60 18.93
C ILE A 298 8.95 -1.50 17.97
N ILE A 299 8.44 -0.28 18.11
CA ILE A 299 8.86 0.88 17.32
C ILE A 299 10.35 1.18 17.53
N PHE A 300 10.87 1.04 18.74
CA PHE A 300 12.29 1.20 19.03
C PHE A 300 13.15 0.10 18.37
N LEU A 301 12.72 -1.17 18.44
CA LEU A 301 13.40 -2.26 17.74
C LEU A 301 13.40 -2.06 16.22
N ASP A 302 12.27 -1.65 15.64
CA ASP A 302 12.19 -1.29 14.22
C ASP A 302 13.21 -0.22 13.85
N SER A 303 13.35 0.83 14.67
CA SER A 303 14.32 1.91 14.41
C SER A 303 15.77 1.45 14.47
N ILE A 304 16.12 0.52 15.38
CA ILE A 304 17.44 -0.11 15.44
C ILE A 304 17.73 -0.88 14.15
N ILE A 305 16.78 -1.71 13.71
CA ILE A 305 16.97 -2.55 12.52
C ILE A 305 17.08 -1.68 11.26
N ILE A 306 16.24 -0.65 11.13
CA ILE A 306 16.29 0.31 10.03
C ILE A 306 17.67 0.98 9.97
N PHE A 307 18.19 1.42 11.11
CA PHE A 307 19.52 2.01 11.20
C PHE A 307 20.62 1.01 10.82
N ALA A 308 20.55 -0.22 11.32
CA ALA A 308 21.54 -1.26 11.01
C ALA A 308 21.55 -1.62 9.51
N ILE A 309 20.38 -1.78 8.87
CA ILE A 309 20.28 -2.03 7.43
C ILE A 309 20.87 -0.87 6.63
N SER A 310 20.53 0.36 7.00
CA SER A 310 20.99 1.54 6.28
C SER A 310 22.50 1.71 6.39
N LEU A 311 23.06 1.44 7.55
CA LEU A 311 24.51 1.47 7.78
C LEU A 311 25.21 0.38 6.97
N ASN A 312 24.69 -0.86 6.97
CA ASN A 312 25.23 -1.95 6.14
C ASN A 312 25.27 -1.57 4.67
N ASN A 313 24.19 -0.99 4.13
CA ASN A 313 24.12 -0.60 2.73
C ASN A 313 24.99 0.62 2.39
N SER A 314 25.13 1.58 3.31
CA SER A 314 25.98 2.76 3.11
C SER A 314 27.47 2.39 3.07
N LEU A 315 27.86 1.35 3.80
CA LEU A 315 29.22 0.81 3.85
C LEU A 315 29.51 -0.24 2.74
N GLY A 316 28.53 -0.53 1.88
CA GLY A 316 28.66 -1.55 0.84
C GLY A 316 28.71 -2.99 1.37
N GLY A 317 28.07 -3.23 2.51
CA GLY A 317 28.03 -4.56 3.14
C GLY A 317 27.17 -5.57 2.36
N PRO A 318 27.15 -6.85 2.81
CA PRO A 318 26.47 -7.94 2.11
C PRO A 318 24.96 -7.70 1.93
N GLN A 319 24.45 -7.86 0.70
CA GLN A 319 23.02 -7.73 0.39
C GLN A 319 22.16 -8.70 1.21
N VAL A 320 22.63 -9.94 1.43
CA VAL A 320 21.92 -10.96 2.22
C VAL A 320 21.62 -10.47 3.63
N LEU A 321 22.57 -9.80 4.27
CA LEU A 321 22.40 -9.26 5.63
C LEU A 321 21.29 -8.22 5.66
N SER A 322 21.22 -7.35 4.65
CA SER A 322 20.15 -6.37 4.50
C SER A 322 18.80 -7.03 4.26
N MET A 323 18.72 -8.09 3.46
CA MET A 323 17.47 -8.82 3.21
C MET A 323 16.97 -9.53 4.47
N LEU A 324 17.84 -10.13 5.25
CA LEU A 324 17.50 -10.72 6.55
C LEU A 324 17.02 -9.64 7.55
N GLY A 325 17.68 -8.51 7.57
CA GLY A 325 17.27 -7.36 8.37
C GLY A 325 15.88 -6.87 7.96
N LEU A 326 15.60 -6.74 6.65
CA LEU A 326 14.28 -6.36 6.12
C LEU A 326 13.21 -7.38 6.51
N ALA A 327 13.50 -8.68 6.40
CA ALA A 327 12.57 -9.72 6.82
C ALA A 327 12.16 -9.55 8.29
N PHE A 328 13.14 -9.32 9.17
CA PHE A 328 12.87 -9.12 10.59
C PHE A 328 12.16 -7.79 10.88
N LEU A 329 12.54 -6.70 10.18
CA LEU A 329 11.87 -5.41 10.26
C LEU A 329 10.38 -5.54 9.93
N PHE A 330 10.04 -6.11 8.77
CA PHE A 330 8.65 -6.23 8.34
C PHE A 330 7.84 -7.21 9.19
N TYR A 331 8.49 -8.22 9.78
CA TYR A 331 7.87 -9.07 10.79
C TYR A 331 7.46 -8.27 12.03
N LEU A 332 8.32 -7.40 12.56
CA LEU A 332 7.98 -6.56 13.70
C LEU A 332 6.96 -5.48 13.33
N SER A 333 7.12 -4.81 12.20
CA SER A 333 6.20 -3.79 11.70
C SER A 333 4.78 -4.36 11.48
N GLY A 334 4.66 -5.64 11.10
CA GLY A 334 3.38 -6.33 10.98
C GLY A 334 2.59 -6.42 12.30
N LYS A 335 3.24 -6.23 13.46
CA LYS A 335 2.58 -6.24 14.77
C LYS A 335 2.07 -4.86 15.21
N ILE A 336 2.53 -3.77 14.58
CA ILE A 336 2.20 -2.39 14.99
C ILE A 336 0.70 -2.12 14.81
N ASN A 337 0.15 -2.36 13.63
CA ASN A 337 -1.25 -2.08 13.33
C ASN A 337 -2.23 -2.88 14.21
N PRO A 338 -2.07 -4.21 14.41
CA PRO A 338 -2.92 -4.96 15.34
C PRO A 338 -2.86 -4.42 16.77
N LYS A 339 -1.68 -4.00 17.24
CA LYS A 339 -1.54 -3.40 18.58
C LYS A 339 -2.23 -2.05 18.70
N ILE A 340 -2.07 -1.17 17.71
CA ILE A 340 -2.79 0.12 17.68
C ILE A 340 -4.29 -0.12 17.72
N ASN A 341 -4.80 -1.03 16.87
CA ASN A 341 -6.22 -1.34 16.82
C ASN A 341 -6.73 -1.93 18.16
N SER A 342 -5.95 -2.80 18.79
CA SER A 342 -6.29 -3.35 20.10
C SER A 342 -6.37 -2.26 21.18
N LEU A 343 -5.42 -1.32 21.19
CA LEU A 343 -5.43 -0.18 22.13
C LEU A 343 -6.64 0.73 21.89
N LEU A 344 -6.97 1.01 20.64
CA LEU A 344 -8.13 1.83 20.28
C LEU A 344 -9.44 1.15 20.72
N MET A 345 -9.59 -0.15 20.41
CA MET A 345 -10.79 -0.93 20.74
C MET A 345 -11.02 -1.06 22.26
N SER A 346 -9.95 -1.15 23.04
CA SER A 346 -10.05 -1.27 24.50
C SER A 346 -10.31 0.05 25.22
N SER A 347 -10.10 1.19 24.56
CA SER A 347 -10.03 2.49 25.24
C SER A 347 -10.99 3.56 24.68
N LEU A 348 -11.53 3.37 23.46
CA LEU A 348 -12.39 4.35 22.81
C LEU A 348 -13.84 3.86 22.68
N PRO A 349 -14.84 4.76 22.85
CA PRO A 349 -16.21 4.50 22.45
C PRO A 349 -16.33 4.21 20.93
N SER A 350 -17.34 3.45 20.53
CA SER A 350 -17.52 2.98 19.15
C SER A 350 -17.61 4.10 18.11
N ASP A 351 -18.18 5.25 18.46
CA ASP A 351 -18.31 6.43 17.58
C ASP A 351 -16.98 7.15 17.34
N LEU A 352 -16.06 7.12 18.30
CA LEU A 352 -14.69 7.66 18.16
C LEU A 352 -13.73 6.66 17.55
N LEU A 353 -13.96 5.36 17.73
CA LEU A 353 -13.09 4.30 17.24
C LEU A 353 -12.89 4.36 15.73
N ALA A 354 -13.99 4.43 14.97
CA ALA A 354 -13.96 4.48 13.50
C ALA A 354 -13.23 5.72 12.98
N ARG A 355 -13.48 6.89 13.59
CA ARG A 355 -12.83 8.16 13.22
C ARG A 355 -11.35 8.16 13.55
N SER A 356 -10.97 7.61 14.69
CA SER A 356 -9.58 7.50 15.14
C SER A 356 -8.77 6.58 14.25
N GLY A 357 -9.32 5.42 13.88
CA GLY A 357 -8.70 4.50 12.93
C GLY A 357 -8.52 5.13 11.54
N ALA A 358 -9.54 5.83 11.03
CA ALA A 358 -9.46 6.53 9.75
C ALA A 358 -8.41 7.65 9.75
N LEU A 359 -8.32 8.45 10.81
CA LEU A 359 -7.33 9.52 10.93
C LEU A 359 -5.91 8.95 10.96
N LEU A 360 -5.65 7.91 11.76
CA LEU A 360 -4.33 7.28 11.83
C LEU A 360 -3.94 6.64 10.49
N SER A 361 -4.88 5.93 9.85
CA SER A 361 -4.64 5.32 8.54
C SER A 361 -4.28 6.36 7.48
N LEU A 362 -4.99 7.49 7.47
CA LEU A 362 -4.71 8.61 6.55
C LEU A 362 -3.32 9.22 6.80
N LEU A 363 -2.97 9.46 8.06
CA LEU A 363 -1.65 9.99 8.42
C LEU A 363 -0.52 9.02 8.02
N PHE A 364 -0.69 7.72 8.30
CA PHE A 364 0.30 6.71 7.94
C PHE A 364 0.45 6.58 6.43
N MET A 365 -0.67 6.62 5.70
CA MET A 365 -0.69 6.56 4.24
C MET A 365 0.01 7.78 3.60
N LEU A 366 -0.17 8.97 4.14
CA LEU A 366 0.47 10.19 3.64
C LEU A 366 1.99 10.27 3.93
N ALA A 367 2.46 9.60 4.98
CA ALA A 367 3.88 9.57 5.31
C ALA A 367 4.71 8.77 4.27
N MET A 368 4.12 7.71 3.70
CA MET A 368 4.82 6.83 2.75
C MET A 368 5.27 7.54 1.46
N PRO A 369 4.42 8.30 0.74
CA PRO A 369 4.84 9.06 -0.44
C PRO A 369 5.97 10.04 -0.16
N ILE A 370 5.93 10.72 0.98
CA ILE A 370 6.96 11.70 1.35
C ILE A 370 8.33 11.02 1.43
N GLY A 371 8.42 9.91 2.15
CA GLY A 371 9.66 9.15 2.25
C GLY A 371 10.12 8.62 0.90
N ASN A 372 9.23 8.00 0.13
CA ASN A 372 9.56 7.47 -1.18
C ASN A 372 10.10 8.56 -2.13
N ILE A 373 9.44 9.72 -2.22
CA ILE A 373 9.85 10.84 -3.08
C ILE A 373 11.24 11.35 -2.67
N ILE A 374 11.45 11.62 -1.37
CA ILE A 374 12.73 12.11 -0.87
C ILE A 374 13.85 11.14 -1.25
N PHE A 375 13.72 9.86 -0.90
CA PHE A 375 14.78 8.88 -1.13
C PHE A 375 14.95 8.51 -2.61
N THR A 376 13.88 8.57 -3.41
CA THR A 376 13.98 8.46 -4.88
C THR A 376 14.85 9.57 -5.46
N ILE A 377 14.59 10.84 -5.09
CA ILE A 377 15.33 11.99 -5.59
C ILE A 377 16.83 11.89 -5.20
N PHE A 378 17.11 11.60 -3.94
CA PHE A 378 18.52 11.45 -3.50
C PHE A 378 19.22 10.27 -4.19
N SER A 379 18.53 9.18 -4.49
CA SER A 379 19.08 8.04 -5.22
C SER A 379 19.44 8.37 -6.68
N LEU A 380 18.82 9.40 -7.27
CA LEU A 380 19.17 9.88 -8.60
C LEU A 380 20.59 10.48 -8.64
N PHE A 381 21.02 11.13 -7.59
CA PHE A 381 22.37 11.70 -7.52
C PHE A 381 23.41 10.59 -7.26
N ALA A 382 23.31 9.92 -6.12
CA ALA A 382 24.19 8.81 -5.77
C ALA A 382 23.48 7.86 -4.80
N ILE A 383 23.57 6.55 -5.06
CA ILE A 383 22.93 5.53 -4.20
C ILE A 383 23.55 5.55 -2.79
N GLN A 384 24.86 5.73 -2.70
CA GLN A 384 25.55 5.81 -1.41
C GLN A 384 25.12 7.02 -0.59
N SER A 385 24.95 8.20 -1.21
CA SER A 385 24.44 9.39 -0.51
C SER A 385 22.99 9.22 -0.06
N ALA A 386 22.18 8.51 -0.83
CA ALA A 386 20.81 8.15 -0.43
C ALA A 386 20.80 7.26 0.82
N TRP A 387 21.64 6.22 0.86
CA TRP A 387 21.79 5.36 2.03
C TRP A 387 22.35 6.12 3.24
N LEU A 388 23.25 7.06 3.03
CA LEU A 388 23.81 7.88 4.10
C LEU A 388 22.75 8.82 4.70
N LEU A 389 21.98 9.52 3.85
CA LEU A 389 20.83 10.31 4.30
C LEU A 389 19.81 9.46 5.04
N TYR A 390 19.54 8.27 4.50
CA TYR A 390 18.61 7.32 5.11
C TYR A 390 19.11 6.90 6.51
N SER A 391 20.42 6.64 6.68
CA SER A 391 21.03 6.33 7.97
C SER A 391 20.90 7.48 8.98
N ILE A 392 21.08 8.73 8.53
CA ILE A 392 20.90 9.91 9.37
C ILE A 392 19.44 10.02 9.84
N CYS A 393 18.48 9.88 8.93
CA CYS A 393 17.06 9.89 9.29
C CYS A 393 16.70 8.74 10.25
N ALA A 394 17.21 7.54 9.99
CA ALA A 394 17.03 6.38 10.86
C ALA A 394 17.62 6.61 12.27
N PHE A 395 18.79 7.23 12.35
CA PHE A 395 19.40 7.59 13.63
C PHE A 395 18.57 8.61 14.42
N VAL A 396 17.99 9.61 13.75
CA VAL A 396 17.07 10.57 14.38
C VAL A 396 15.85 9.85 14.96
N VAL A 397 15.26 8.92 14.21
CA VAL A 397 14.13 8.12 14.70
C VAL A 397 14.53 7.25 15.89
N LEU A 398 15.73 6.66 15.83
CA LEU A 398 16.29 5.88 16.94
C LEU A 398 16.44 6.71 18.23
N LEU A 399 16.95 7.95 18.13
CA LEU A 399 17.06 8.85 19.28
C LEU A 399 15.70 9.24 19.85
N LEU A 400 14.71 9.53 18.98
CA LEU A 400 13.35 9.86 19.40
C LEU A 400 12.70 8.68 20.14
N THR A 401 12.82 7.48 19.59
CA THR A 401 12.22 6.28 20.19
C THR A 401 12.95 5.86 21.47
N PHE A 402 14.28 6.03 21.55
CA PHE A 402 15.05 5.82 22.77
C PHE A 402 14.61 6.76 23.89
N LYS A 403 14.43 8.05 23.59
CA LYS A 403 13.89 9.02 24.57
C LYS A 403 12.53 8.56 25.08
N LEU A 404 11.61 8.17 24.20
CA LEU A 404 10.27 7.70 24.56
C LEU A 404 10.27 6.44 25.43
N THR A 405 11.24 5.52 25.23
CA THR A 405 11.35 4.32 26.06
C THR A 405 11.88 4.62 27.47
N ASN A 406 12.68 5.69 27.63
CA ASN A 406 13.30 6.09 28.88
C ASN A 406 12.48 7.12 29.69
N GLU A 407 11.49 7.82 29.11
CA GLU A 407 10.58 8.74 29.82
C GLU A 407 9.77 8.06 30.95
N LYS A 408 10.01 6.78 31.21
CA LYS A 408 9.31 5.92 32.17
C LYS A 408 10.07 5.55 33.44
N LYS A 409 11.26 6.00 33.55
CA LYS A 409 11.97 5.91 34.83
C LYS A 409 11.79 7.21 35.63
#